data_a9b73939256e4883b954da25429caa2b
#
_entry.id   a9b73939256e4883b954da25429caa2b
#
_cell.length_a   1.000
_cell.length_b   1.000
_cell.length_c   1.000
_cell.angle_alpha   90.00
_cell.angle_beta   90.00
_cell.angle_gamma   90.00
#
_symmetry.space_group_name_H-M   'P 1'
#
loop_
_entity.id
_entity.type
_entity.pdbx_description
1 polymer ?
#
loop_
_entity_poly.entity_id
_entity_poly.type
_entity_poly.pdbx_seq_one_letter_code
_entity_poly.pdbx_strand_id
1 'polypeptide(L)'
;MTQQSDLAAAGSEARPAPRRGMVLAAATLGFGVINLDVSVVNVAVKQIETALGGGVSGVQWVIDAYTLVFAALILSAGALGDRAGHKRLLMAGFTVFTLASAACGLVPAIAELIAARAVQGAGAAALGASSLALINHTYPDAAGRARAVSVWTAGGAATLAAGPLIGGLLIAAAGWRSIFFINLPLGALGWWLTRRYASTPAVPGRGTDLPGQVTAIIALTALAGATIETGSAGSRLPLVYGGYALAAAAGAAFIAIEHAREHPMLPLSLFRKRAFSTAACAGLLVNLVFFGLIFAFSLFLQSQQGLSPLATGLAFLPVTVLIVLSNLVAGRILPARGTRAVAWAGALLMGAGCLAMLGLLAARAGPLVPALIAGLSLTGFGIGLVVTAITSALLASVAPAQSGIASGTFTASRQTGSVLGVALFGTLLASLHPSTGLEITFAISAGLVAVVAALGHAAH
;
A
#
# COMPACT_ATOMS: atom_id res chain seq x y z
N MET A 1 -1.43 -28.76 -57.35
CA MET A 1 -1.60 -28.68 -55.88
C MET A 1 -0.41 -27.99 -55.18
N THR A 2 0.19 -26.99 -55.78
CA THR A 2 1.42 -26.30 -55.26
C THR A 2 1.30 -24.79 -55.18
N GLN A 3 0.09 -24.23 -55.34
CA GLN A 3 -0.11 -22.77 -55.33
C GLN A 3 -0.92 -22.27 -54.10
N GLN A 4 -1.37 -23.16 -53.20
CA GLN A 4 -2.08 -22.82 -52.00
C GLN A 4 -1.21 -22.76 -50.70
N SER A 5 0.04 -23.26 -50.77
CA SER A 5 1.00 -23.20 -49.67
C SER A 5 1.73 -21.85 -49.57
N ASP A 6 1.82 -21.09 -50.66
CA ASP A 6 2.58 -19.82 -50.66
C ASP A 6 1.78 -18.58 -50.25
N LEU A 7 0.44 -18.68 -50.20
CA LEU A 7 -0.43 -17.60 -49.73
C LEU A 7 -0.64 -17.59 -48.21
N ALA A 8 -0.27 -18.67 -47.51
CA ALA A 8 -0.33 -18.75 -46.06
C ALA A 8 0.92 -18.18 -45.36
N ALA A 9 2.01 -17.94 -46.13
CA ALA A 9 3.28 -17.43 -45.58
C ALA A 9 3.42 -15.89 -45.61
N ALA A 10 2.53 -15.18 -46.29
CA ALA A 10 2.67 -13.73 -46.55
C ALA A 10 1.83 -12.83 -45.65
N GLY A 11 1.49 -13.24 -44.43
CA GLY A 11 0.63 -12.43 -43.51
C GLY A 11 1.05 -12.38 -42.05
N SER A 12 2.13 -13.02 -41.67
CA SER A 12 2.67 -12.90 -40.32
C SER A 12 3.75 -11.81 -40.31
N GLU A 13 3.33 -10.54 -40.27
CA GLU A 13 4.24 -9.53 -39.74
C GLU A 13 4.69 -9.99 -38.34
N ALA A 14 5.92 -10.49 -38.26
CA ALA A 14 6.57 -10.92 -37.04
C ALA A 14 6.58 -9.73 -36.10
N ARG A 15 5.58 -9.66 -35.19
CA ARG A 15 5.60 -8.69 -34.09
C ARG A 15 6.95 -8.80 -33.42
N PRO A 16 7.73 -7.72 -33.33
CA PRO A 16 9.05 -7.79 -32.72
C PRO A 16 8.90 -8.43 -31.35
N ALA A 17 9.73 -9.44 -31.08
CA ALA A 17 9.75 -10.14 -29.81
C ALA A 17 9.76 -9.10 -28.68
N PRO A 18 8.90 -9.22 -27.66
CA PRO A 18 8.81 -8.21 -26.63
C PRO A 18 10.20 -7.99 -26.06
N ARG A 19 10.68 -6.76 -26.08
CA ARG A 19 11.94 -6.41 -25.40
C ARG A 19 11.67 -6.54 -23.92
N ARG A 20 11.95 -7.72 -23.34
CA ARG A 20 11.63 -8.11 -21.94
C ARG A 20 11.97 -7.02 -20.94
N GLY A 21 13.11 -6.33 -21.14
CA GLY A 21 13.51 -5.21 -20.29
C GLY A 21 12.54 -4.02 -20.32
N MET A 22 11.93 -3.70 -21.47
CA MET A 22 10.96 -2.60 -21.57
C MET A 22 9.62 -2.95 -20.92
N VAL A 23 9.23 -4.22 -20.97
CA VAL A 23 8.05 -4.71 -20.25
C VAL A 23 8.28 -4.66 -18.74
N LEU A 24 9.47 -5.07 -18.31
CA LEU A 24 9.86 -4.94 -16.90
C LEU A 24 9.87 -3.47 -16.45
N ALA A 25 10.40 -2.57 -17.27
CA ALA A 25 10.39 -1.13 -16.97
C ALA A 25 8.95 -0.60 -16.83
N ALA A 26 8.02 -0.97 -17.72
CA ALA A 26 6.61 -0.60 -17.61
C ALA A 26 5.95 -1.11 -16.33
N ALA A 27 6.18 -2.39 -15.99
CA ALA A 27 5.65 -3.00 -14.78
C ALA A 27 6.24 -2.36 -13.51
N THR A 28 7.56 -2.13 -13.50
CA THR A 28 8.25 -1.47 -12.37
C THR A 28 7.78 -0.03 -12.20
N LEU A 29 7.56 0.71 -13.29
CA LEU A 29 7.04 2.06 -13.25
C LEU A 29 5.60 2.07 -12.70
N GLY A 30 4.74 1.12 -13.12
CA GLY A 30 3.38 1.00 -12.59
C GLY A 30 3.35 0.77 -11.07
N PHE A 31 4.21 -0.10 -10.56
CA PHE A 31 4.34 -0.32 -9.13
C PHE A 31 5.02 0.87 -8.41
N GLY A 32 5.98 1.50 -9.09
CA GLY A 32 6.69 2.66 -8.57
C GLY A 32 5.79 3.87 -8.37
N VAL A 33 4.90 4.20 -9.32
CA VAL A 33 4.00 5.36 -9.16
C VAL A 33 3.00 5.16 -8.03
N ILE A 34 2.54 3.92 -7.77
CA ILE A 34 1.69 3.60 -6.61
C ILE A 34 2.41 3.94 -5.31
N ASN A 35 3.65 3.47 -5.16
CA ASN A 35 4.43 3.65 -3.93
C ASN A 35 4.87 5.11 -3.75
N LEU A 36 5.25 5.78 -4.83
CA LEU A 36 5.60 7.19 -4.82
C LEU A 36 4.42 8.04 -4.35
N ASP A 37 3.25 7.85 -4.95
CA ASP A 37 2.04 8.61 -4.66
C ASP A 37 1.62 8.47 -3.18
N VAL A 38 1.60 7.25 -2.65
CA VAL A 38 1.32 7.00 -1.23
C VAL A 38 2.31 7.74 -0.33
N SER A 39 3.57 7.82 -0.72
CA SER A 39 4.63 8.38 0.10
C SER A 39 4.69 9.91 0.07
N VAL A 40 4.52 10.52 -1.12
CA VAL A 40 4.60 11.99 -1.27
C VAL A 40 3.44 12.71 -0.59
N VAL A 41 2.23 12.12 -0.57
CA VAL A 41 1.04 12.74 0.05
C VAL A 41 1.21 12.93 1.55
N ASN A 42 1.92 12.03 2.25
CA ASN A 42 2.17 12.15 3.67
C ASN A 42 2.97 13.41 4.05
N VAL A 43 3.81 13.92 3.17
CA VAL A 43 4.57 15.17 3.40
C VAL A 43 3.71 16.41 3.11
N ALA A 44 2.67 16.28 2.29
CA ALA A 44 1.77 17.37 1.91
C ALA A 44 0.61 17.59 2.89
N VAL A 45 0.44 16.73 3.91
CA VAL A 45 -0.68 16.71 4.85
C VAL A 45 -1.04 18.11 5.35
N LYS A 46 -0.06 18.84 5.90
CA LYS A 46 -0.30 20.16 6.48
C LYS A 46 -0.65 21.23 5.46
N GLN A 47 -0.03 21.20 4.27
CA GLN A 47 -0.31 22.17 3.20
C GLN A 47 -1.69 21.95 2.59
N ILE A 48 -2.12 20.69 2.44
CA ILE A 48 -3.47 20.35 1.98
C ILE A 48 -4.49 20.84 3.01
N GLU A 49 -4.29 20.55 4.30
CA GLU A 49 -5.14 21.02 5.40
C GLU A 49 -5.28 22.54 5.40
N THR A 50 -4.16 23.25 5.28
CA THR A 50 -4.14 24.73 5.30
C THR A 50 -4.80 25.32 4.05
N ALA A 51 -4.62 24.70 2.87
CA ALA A 51 -5.11 25.22 1.61
C ALA A 51 -6.60 24.91 1.34
N LEU A 52 -7.08 23.72 1.73
CA LEU A 52 -8.43 23.24 1.42
C LEU A 52 -9.34 23.12 2.66
N GLY A 53 -8.79 23.27 3.88
CA GLY A 53 -9.52 23.08 5.12
C GLY A 53 -9.78 21.62 5.45
N GLY A 54 -10.87 21.34 6.18
CA GLY A 54 -11.31 20.00 6.55
C GLY A 54 -10.61 19.41 7.78
N GLY A 55 -9.63 20.12 8.34
CA GLY A 55 -8.89 19.67 9.53
C GLY A 55 -8.17 18.33 9.32
N VAL A 56 -7.76 17.71 10.41
CA VAL A 56 -7.06 16.41 10.40
C VAL A 56 -7.92 15.32 9.75
N SER A 57 -9.23 15.29 10.04
CA SER A 57 -10.20 14.34 9.47
C SER A 57 -10.24 14.41 7.94
N GLY A 58 -10.30 15.62 7.37
CA GLY A 58 -10.29 15.79 5.90
C GLY A 58 -9.04 15.22 5.25
N VAL A 59 -7.86 15.43 5.86
CA VAL A 59 -6.60 14.92 5.30
C VAL A 59 -6.47 13.42 5.50
N GLN A 60 -6.96 12.85 6.60
CA GLN A 60 -7.09 11.40 6.75
C GLN A 60 -7.89 10.80 5.59
N TRP A 61 -9.05 11.39 5.26
CA TRP A 61 -9.85 10.95 4.13
C TRP A 61 -9.12 11.08 2.78
N VAL A 62 -8.30 12.09 2.57
CA VAL A 62 -7.47 12.22 1.34
C VAL A 62 -6.52 11.03 1.18
N ILE A 63 -5.92 10.54 2.26
CA ILE A 63 -5.04 9.36 2.23
C ILE A 63 -5.87 8.08 2.14
N ASP A 64 -6.90 7.96 2.98
CA ASP A 64 -7.65 6.72 3.15
C ASP A 64 -8.56 6.41 1.95
N ALA A 65 -9.14 7.39 1.28
CA ALA A 65 -9.97 7.16 0.11
C ALA A 65 -9.22 6.41 -1.01
N TYR A 66 -7.97 6.79 -1.26
CA TYR A 66 -7.10 6.10 -2.20
C TYR A 66 -6.80 4.66 -1.74
N THR A 67 -6.32 4.51 -0.50
CA THR A 67 -5.85 3.23 0.03
C THR A 67 -6.99 2.24 0.19
N LEU A 68 -8.18 2.71 0.58
CA LEU A 68 -9.42 1.97 0.72
C LEU A 68 -9.87 1.35 -0.61
N VAL A 69 -9.99 2.19 -1.64
CA VAL A 69 -10.42 1.73 -2.97
C VAL A 69 -9.36 0.81 -3.57
N PHE A 70 -8.08 1.12 -3.37
CA PHE A 70 -6.98 0.24 -3.78
C PHE A 70 -7.09 -1.14 -3.11
N ALA A 71 -7.27 -1.19 -1.78
CA ALA A 71 -7.39 -2.44 -1.03
C ALA A 71 -8.58 -3.28 -1.49
N ALA A 72 -9.73 -2.64 -1.67
CA ALA A 72 -10.96 -3.32 -2.05
C ALA A 72 -10.92 -3.85 -3.49
N LEU A 73 -10.30 -3.11 -4.42
CA LEU A 73 -10.32 -3.45 -5.85
C LEU A 73 -9.17 -4.33 -6.31
N ILE A 74 -8.07 -4.48 -5.54
CA ILE A 74 -6.86 -5.16 -6.04
C ILE A 74 -7.11 -6.63 -6.43
N LEU A 75 -7.95 -7.35 -5.67
CA LEU A 75 -8.29 -8.74 -5.96
C LEU A 75 -9.13 -8.86 -7.23
N SER A 76 -10.14 -8.00 -7.37
CA SER A 76 -11.00 -7.96 -8.56
C SER A 76 -10.26 -7.47 -9.80
N ALA A 77 -9.31 -6.55 -9.64
CA ALA A 77 -8.43 -6.13 -10.73
C ALA A 77 -7.57 -7.30 -11.26
N GLY A 78 -7.12 -8.19 -10.38
CA GLY A 78 -6.46 -9.44 -10.79
C GLY A 78 -7.35 -10.29 -11.69
N ALA A 79 -8.57 -10.60 -11.24
CA ALA A 79 -9.54 -11.39 -12.01
C ALA A 79 -9.94 -10.72 -13.33
N LEU A 80 -10.08 -9.38 -13.34
CA LEU A 80 -10.36 -8.62 -14.57
C LEU A 80 -9.18 -8.68 -15.54
N GLY A 81 -7.94 -8.65 -15.03
CA GLY A 81 -6.73 -8.79 -15.82
C GLY A 81 -6.63 -10.14 -16.52
N ASP A 82 -7.00 -11.21 -15.83
CA ASP A 82 -7.05 -12.56 -16.40
C ASP A 82 -8.04 -12.62 -17.59
N ARG A 83 -9.22 -11.99 -17.45
CA ARG A 83 -10.27 -11.98 -18.50
C ARG A 83 -9.95 -11.05 -19.67
N ALA A 84 -9.61 -9.80 -19.38
CA ALA A 84 -9.43 -8.74 -20.39
C ALA A 84 -8.01 -8.69 -20.99
N GLY A 85 -7.08 -9.39 -20.35
CA GLY A 85 -5.64 -9.33 -20.59
C GLY A 85 -4.95 -8.24 -19.75
N HIS A 86 -3.89 -8.64 -19.06
CA HIS A 86 -3.15 -7.75 -18.14
C HIS A 86 -2.56 -6.52 -18.84
N LYS A 87 -2.22 -6.60 -20.15
CA LYS A 87 -1.82 -5.43 -20.94
C LYS A 87 -2.89 -4.35 -20.95
N ARG A 88 -4.15 -4.73 -21.28
CA ARG A 88 -5.27 -3.78 -21.35
C ARG A 88 -5.56 -3.18 -19.99
N LEU A 89 -5.54 -4.02 -18.95
CA LEU A 89 -5.80 -3.56 -17.60
C LEU A 89 -4.69 -2.63 -17.08
N LEU A 90 -3.41 -2.91 -17.38
CA LEU A 90 -2.30 -2.04 -17.01
C LEU A 90 -2.40 -0.68 -17.71
N MET A 91 -2.76 -0.66 -19.01
CA MET A 91 -3.00 0.59 -19.76
C MET A 91 -4.17 1.38 -19.17
N ALA A 92 -5.29 0.73 -18.88
CA ALA A 92 -6.44 1.37 -18.22
C ALA A 92 -6.06 1.92 -16.83
N GLY A 93 -5.28 1.15 -16.07
CA GLY A 93 -4.73 1.57 -14.78
C GLY A 93 -3.91 2.86 -14.89
N PHE A 94 -2.95 2.92 -15.82
CA PHE A 94 -2.18 4.15 -16.08
C PHE A 94 -3.08 5.32 -16.50
N THR A 95 -4.07 5.07 -17.37
CA THR A 95 -4.99 6.13 -17.81
C THR A 95 -5.80 6.68 -16.63
N VAL A 96 -6.48 5.80 -15.87
CA VAL A 96 -7.31 6.21 -14.73
C VAL A 96 -6.46 6.88 -13.65
N PHE A 97 -5.32 6.29 -13.29
CA PHE A 97 -4.42 6.83 -12.28
C PHE A 97 -3.90 8.23 -12.65
N THR A 98 -3.46 8.40 -13.90
CA THR A 98 -2.89 9.67 -14.38
C THR A 98 -3.96 10.77 -14.48
N LEU A 99 -5.13 10.45 -15.03
CA LEU A 99 -6.23 11.44 -15.12
C LEU A 99 -6.76 11.83 -13.75
N ALA A 100 -6.91 10.85 -12.83
CA ALA A 100 -7.32 11.12 -11.46
C ALA A 100 -6.25 11.93 -10.72
N SER A 101 -4.96 11.68 -10.96
CA SER A 101 -3.87 12.49 -10.41
C SER A 101 -3.90 13.92 -10.91
N ALA A 102 -4.17 14.12 -12.20
CA ALA A 102 -4.39 15.48 -12.75
C ALA A 102 -5.57 16.17 -12.06
N ALA A 103 -6.69 15.45 -11.87
CA ALA A 103 -7.84 15.97 -11.12
C ALA A 103 -7.45 16.35 -9.69
N CYS A 104 -6.72 15.51 -8.95
CA CYS A 104 -6.23 15.82 -7.59
C CYS A 104 -5.44 17.15 -7.54
N GLY A 105 -4.65 17.44 -8.56
CA GLY A 105 -3.89 18.69 -8.66
C GLY A 105 -4.73 19.93 -9.01
N LEU A 106 -5.94 19.76 -9.53
CA LEU A 106 -6.77 20.86 -10.07
C LEU A 106 -7.97 21.21 -9.18
N VAL A 107 -8.40 20.31 -8.30
CA VAL A 107 -9.61 20.52 -7.48
C VAL A 107 -9.46 21.69 -6.49
N PRO A 108 -10.54 22.47 -6.28
CA PRO A 108 -10.57 23.59 -5.35
C PRO A 108 -11.01 23.23 -3.92
N ALA A 109 -11.66 22.06 -3.71
CA ALA A 109 -12.22 21.68 -2.42
C ALA A 109 -11.74 20.31 -1.97
N ILE A 110 -11.69 20.08 -0.63
CA ILE A 110 -11.20 18.84 -0.04
C ILE A 110 -12.07 17.62 -0.38
N ALA A 111 -13.40 17.81 -0.49
CA ALA A 111 -14.32 16.74 -0.86
C ALA A 111 -14.08 16.22 -2.28
N GLU A 112 -13.78 17.13 -3.21
CA GLU A 112 -13.41 16.77 -4.58
C GLU A 112 -12.04 16.08 -4.63
N LEU A 113 -11.08 16.51 -3.80
CA LEU A 113 -9.79 15.84 -3.67
C LEU A 113 -9.98 14.40 -3.18
N ILE A 114 -10.82 14.18 -2.15
CA ILE A 114 -11.14 12.85 -1.64
C ILE A 114 -11.76 11.97 -2.74
N ALA A 115 -12.71 12.50 -3.51
CA ALA A 115 -13.33 11.78 -4.61
C ALA A 115 -12.32 11.41 -5.71
N ALA A 116 -11.45 12.36 -6.11
CA ALA A 116 -10.40 12.11 -7.08
C ALA A 116 -9.38 11.07 -6.58
N ARG A 117 -9.06 11.08 -5.28
CA ARG A 117 -8.21 10.07 -4.63
C ARG A 117 -8.84 8.68 -4.68
N ALA A 118 -10.14 8.55 -4.46
CA ALA A 118 -10.84 7.28 -4.60
C ALA A 118 -10.73 6.71 -6.03
N VAL A 119 -10.92 7.55 -7.04
CA VAL A 119 -10.75 7.16 -8.47
C VAL A 119 -9.30 6.78 -8.76
N GLN A 120 -8.33 7.52 -8.21
CA GLN A 120 -6.90 7.22 -8.35
C GLN A 120 -6.55 5.88 -7.73
N GLY A 121 -7.16 5.52 -6.57
CA GLY A 121 -7.04 4.21 -5.92
C GLY A 121 -7.51 3.06 -6.80
N ALA A 122 -8.58 3.24 -7.59
CA ALA A 122 -9.01 2.24 -8.58
C ALA A 122 -7.98 2.04 -9.69
N GLY A 123 -7.37 3.13 -10.18
CA GLY A 123 -6.25 3.06 -11.11
C GLY A 123 -5.05 2.29 -10.53
N ALA A 124 -4.72 2.58 -9.27
CA ALA A 124 -3.65 1.89 -8.54
C ALA A 124 -3.89 0.38 -8.41
N ALA A 125 -5.13 -0.05 -8.15
CA ALA A 125 -5.49 -1.46 -8.08
C ALA A 125 -5.24 -2.19 -9.41
N ALA A 126 -5.62 -1.56 -10.52
CA ALA A 126 -5.36 -2.08 -11.85
C ALA A 126 -3.85 -2.17 -12.16
N LEU A 127 -3.08 -1.14 -11.80
CA LEU A 127 -1.62 -1.13 -11.95
C LEU A 127 -0.96 -2.21 -11.09
N GLY A 128 -1.31 -2.30 -9.81
CA GLY A 128 -0.72 -3.25 -8.86
C GLY A 128 -0.94 -4.70 -9.28
N ALA A 129 -2.18 -5.06 -9.58
CA ALA A 129 -2.54 -6.42 -10.00
C ALA A 129 -1.89 -6.81 -11.33
N SER A 130 -1.86 -5.88 -12.31
CA SER A 130 -1.38 -6.19 -13.66
C SER A 130 0.12 -6.17 -13.79
N SER A 131 0.85 -5.37 -12.99
CA SER A 131 2.30 -5.22 -13.12
C SER A 131 3.04 -6.54 -12.85
N LEU A 132 2.71 -7.22 -11.76
CA LEU A 132 3.33 -8.51 -11.41
C LEU A 132 2.90 -9.62 -12.36
N ALA A 133 1.63 -9.66 -12.77
CA ALA A 133 1.12 -10.63 -13.72
C ALA A 133 1.82 -10.50 -15.08
N LEU A 134 2.07 -9.27 -15.54
CA LEU A 134 2.80 -9.00 -16.78
C LEU A 134 4.23 -9.54 -16.74
N ILE A 135 4.92 -9.41 -15.59
CA ILE A 135 6.26 -9.98 -15.38
C ILE A 135 6.19 -11.51 -15.48
N ASN A 136 5.23 -12.15 -14.83
CA ASN A 136 5.07 -13.60 -14.85
C ASN A 136 4.86 -14.15 -16.28
N HIS A 137 4.09 -13.43 -17.10
CA HIS A 137 3.90 -13.76 -18.51
C HIS A 137 5.14 -13.55 -19.37
N THR A 138 5.91 -12.49 -19.11
CA THR A 138 7.07 -12.11 -19.92
C THR A 138 8.29 -12.99 -19.64
N TYR A 139 8.41 -13.50 -18.40
CA TYR A 139 9.53 -14.32 -17.93
C TYR A 139 9.06 -15.72 -17.54
N PRO A 140 8.94 -16.67 -18.51
CA PRO A 140 8.46 -18.02 -18.22
C PRO A 140 9.47 -18.84 -17.39
N ASP A 141 10.76 -18.60 -17.56
CA ASP A 141 11.82 -19.27 -16.84
C ASP A 141 11.90 -18.77 -15.38
N ALA A 142 12.09 -19.71 -14.43
CA ALA A 142 12.07 -19.40 -13.00
C ALA A 142 13.18 -18.40 -12.58
N ALA A 143 14.38 -18.54 -13.11
CA ALA A 143 15.52 -17.69 -12.78
C ALA A 143 15.34 -16.26 -13.30
N GLY A 144 14.92 -16.09 -14.56
CA GLY A 144 14.63 -14.79 -15.17
C GLY A 144 13.47 -14.08 -14.46
N ARG A 145 12.40 -14.85 -14.13
CA ARG A 145 11.26 -14.33 -13.38
C ARG A 145 11.66 -13.86 -11.99
N ALA A 146 12.46 -14.63 -11.25
CA ALA A 146 12.97 -14.23 -9.94
C ALA A 146 13.75 -12.91 -9.99
N ARG A 147 14.65 -12.76 -10.99
CA ARG A 147 15.39 -11.50 -11.20
C ARG A 147 14.47 -10.34 -11.54
N ALA A 148 13.50 -10.54 -12.44
CA ALA A 148 12.55 -9.50 -12.84
C ALA A 148 11.67 -9.04 -11.65
N VAL A 149 11.18 -9.97 -10.84
CA VAL A 149 10.44 -9.67 -9.60
C VAL A 149 11.30 -8.91 -8.62
N SER A 150 12.58 -9.28 -8.47
CA SER A 150 13.52 -8.55 -7.59
C SER A 150 13.72 -7.09 -8.05
N VAL A 151 13.89 -6.85 -9.36
CA VAL A 151 14.00 -5.49 -9.91
C VAL A 151 12.70 -4.70 -9.70
N TRP A 152 11.56 -5.31 -9.94
CA TRP A 152 10.25 -4.71 -9.73
C TRP A 152 10.02 -4.31 -8.26
N THR A 153 10.34 -5.21 -7.31
CA THR A 153 10.24 -4.94 -5.87
C THR A 153 11.21 -3.85 -5.44
N ALA A 154 12.46 -3.90 -5.93
CA ALA A 154 13.47 -2.88 -5.63
C ALA A 154 13.06 -1.50 -6.16
N GLY A 155 12.48 -1.43 -7.37
CA GLY A 155 11.96 -0.20 -7.95
C GLY A 155 10.82 0.40 -7.11
N GLY A 156 9.88 -0.42 -6.66
CA GLY A 156 8.81 0.02 -5.76
C GLY A 156 9.33 0.49 -4.40
N ALA A 157 10.30 -0.22 -3.82
CA ALA A 157 10.92 0.19 -2.57
C ALA A 157 11.70 1.50 -2.71
N ALA A 158 12.43 1.68 -3.82
CA ALA A 158 13.18 2.91 -4.10
C ALA A 158 12.24 4.12 -4.25
N THR A 159 11.11 3.98 -4.94
CA THR A 159 10.14 5.07 -5.10
C THR A 159 9.42 5.40 -3.79
N LEU A 160 9.09 4.40 -2.98
CA LEU A 160 8.55 4.61 -1.63
C LEU A 160 9.54 5.39 -0.75
N ALA A 161 10.82 4.99 -0.80
CA ALA A 161 11.88 5.62 -0.03
C ALA A 161 12.19 7.05 -0.49
N ALA A 162 12.16 7.29 -1.80
CA ALA A 162 12.41 8.61 -2.38
C ALA A 162 11.22 9.59 -2.21
N GLY A 163 10.01 9.07 -1.97
CA GLY A 163 8.79 9.85 -1.92
C GLY A 163 8.82 11.05 -0.98
N PRO A 164 9.21 10.93 0.28
CA PRO A 164 9.23 12.07 1.20
C PRO A 164 10.18 13.18 0.75
N LEU A 165 11.35 12.83 0.19
CA LEU A 165 12.30 13.80 -0.34
C LEU A 165 11.76 14.47 -1.61
N ILE A 166 11.28 13.67 -2.57
CA ILE A 166 10.67 14.18 -3.80
C ILE A 166 9.46 15.06 -3.48
N GLY A 167 8.59 14.61 -2.57
CA GLY A 167 7.43 15.37 -2.12
C GLY A 167 7.83 16.70 -1.50
N GLY A 168 8.80 16.70 -0.59
CA GLY A 168 9.32 17.92 0.04
C GLY A 168 9.90 18.92 -0.95
N LEU A 169 10.69 18.45 -1.95
CA LEU A 169 11.26 19.27 -3.01
C LEU A 169 10.17 19.85 -3.92
N LEU A 170 9.21 19.04 -4.36
CA LEU A 170 8.11 19.47 -5.22
C LEU A 170 7.24 20.52 -4.53
N ILE A 171 6.91 20.29 -3.25
CA ILE A 171 6.10 21.24 -2.46
C ILE A 171 6.85 22.56 -2.29
N ALA A 172 8.15 22.53 -2.01
CA ALA A 172 8.96 23.73 -1.87
C ALA A 172 9.08 24.53 -3.19
N ALA A 173 9.15 23.82 -4.32
CA ALA A 173 9.33 24.46 -5.64
C ALA A 173 8.01 24.98 -6.25
N ALA A 174 6.90 24.23 -6.12
CA ALA A 174 5.67 24.51 -6.88
C ALA A 174 4.37 24.26 -6.07
N GLY A 175 4.48 24.13 -4.74
CA GLY A 175 3.34 23.91 -3.86
C GLY A 175 2.83 22.46 -3.86
N TRP A 176 1.89 22.15 -2.95
CA TRP A 176 1.40 20.79 -2.71
C TRP A 176 0.76 20.11 -3.94
N ARG A 177 0.19 20.87 -4.86
CA ARG A 177 -0.43 20.33 -6.08
C ARG A 177 0.56 19.62 -7.00
N SER A 178 1.83 20.02 -6.98
CA SER A 178 2.90 19.46 -7.80
C SER A 178 3.16 17.96 -7.51
N ILE A 179 2.86 17.48 -6.30
CA ILE A 179 3.02 16.07 -5.96
C ILE A 179 2.09 15.15 -6.78
N PHE A 180 0.96 15.68 -7.24
CA PHE A 180 0.05 14.97 -8.13
C PHE A 180 0.49 15.08 -9.60
N PHE A 181 0.97 16.24 -10.01
CA PHE A 181 1.38 16.48 -11.41
C PHE A 181 2.62 15.67 -11.81
N ILE A 182 3.49 15.26 -10.87
CA ILE A 182 4.63 14.38 -11.19
C ILE A 182 4.17 13.03 -11.76
N ASN A 183 2.98 12.58 -11.41
CA ASN A 183 2.42 11.30 -11.89
C ASN A 183 2.02 11.38 -13.39
N LEU A 184 1.85 12.57 -13.97
CA LEU A 184 1.44 12.71 -15.37
C LEU A 184 2.51 12.20 -16.34
N PRO A 185 3.76 12.72 -16.30
CA PRO A 185 4.81 12.22 -17.17
C PRO A 185 5.16 10.74 -16.89
N LEU A 186 5.12 10.31 -15.62
CA LEU A 186 5.39 8.92 -15.25
C LEU A 186 4.31 7.98 -15.78
N GLY A 187 3.04 8.35 -15.63
CA GLY A 187 1.91 7.59 -16.13
C GLY A 187 1.86 7.53 -17.67
N ALA A 188 2.12 8.65 -18.34
CA ALA A 188 2.22 8.71 -19.81
C ALA A 188 3.33 7.79 -20.33
N LEU A 189 4.51 7.82 -19.69
CA LEU A 189 5.64 6.94 -20.03
C LEU A 189 5.27 5.47 -19.83
N GLY A 190 4.67 5.13 -18.67
CA GLY A 190 4.25 3.77 -18.35
C GLY A 190 3.19 3.25 -19.33
N TRP A 191 2.22 4.08 -19.67
CA TRP A 191 1.21 3.77 -20.68
C TRP A 191 1.84 3.51 -22.06
N TRP A 192 2.76 4.40 -22.50
CA TRP A 192 3.44 4.26 -23.79
C TRP A 192 4.29 2.97 -23.86
N LEU A 193 5.09 2.70 -22.80
CA LEU A 193 5.88 1.47 -22.72
C LEU A 193 4.99 0.23 -22.78
N THR A 194 3.88 0.23 -22.03
CA THR A 194 2.92 -0.87 -22.02
C THR A 194 2.30 -1.08 -23.38
N ARG A 195 1.84 -0.02 -24.02
CA ARG A 195 1.23 -0.08 -25.37
C ARG A 195 2.19 -0.66 -26.40
N ARG A 196 3.45 -0.22 -26.37
CA ARG A 196 4.45 -0.53 -27.39
C ARG A 196 5.08 -1.92 -27.22
N TYR A 197 5.29 -2.38 -26.01
CA TYR A 197 6.13 -3.54 -25.74
C TYR A 197 5.40 -4.70 -25.05
N ALA A 198 4.30 -4.47 -24.31
CA ALA A 198 3.61 -5.54 -23.62
C ALA A 198 2.69 -6.34 -24.56
N SER A 199 2.58 -7.65 -24.30
CA SER A 199 1.62 -8.54 -24.94
C SER A 199 1.15 -9.56 -23.92
N THR A 200 -0.15 -9.67 -23.71
CA THR A 200 -0.74 -10.73 -22.87
C THR A 200 -2.02 -11.21 -23.52
N PRO A 201 -2.21 -12.53 -23.67
CA PRO A 201 -3.49 -13.07 -24.11
C PRO A 201 -4.54 -12.84 -23.04
N ALA A 202 -5.80 -12.66 -23.44
CA ALA A 202 -6.94 -12.79 -22.56
C ALA A 202 -7.20 -14.28 -22.35
N VAL A 203 -7.39 -14.70 -21.12
CA VAL A 203 -7.77 -16.07 -20.79
C VAL A 203 -9.22 -16.04 -20.31
N PRO A 204 -10.16 -16.76 -20.95
CA PRO A 204 -11.51 -16.88 -20.43
C PRO A 204 -11.45 -17.44 -19.00
N GLY A 205 -11.80 -16.64 -18.02
CA GLY A 205 -11.58 -16.99 -16.62
C GLY A 205 -12.69 -16.50 -15.71
N ARG A 206 -12.46 -16.58 -14.43
CA ARG A 206 -13.35 -16.36 -13.28
C ARG A 206 -14.24 -15.13 -13.42
N GLY A 207 -15.49 -15.23 -12.97
CA GLY A 207 -16.40 -14.10 -12.87
C GLY A 207 -15.87 -13.04 -11.90
N THR A 208 -16.28 -11.79 -12.09
CA THR A 208 -16.04 -10.73 -11.09
C THR A 208 -17.06 -10.89 -9.96
N ASP A 209 -16.60 -10.87 -8.71
CA ASP A 209 -17.45 -10.91 -7.53
C ASP A 209 -17.88 -9.48 -7.14
N LEU A 210 -18.82 -8.91 -7.89
CA LEU A 210 -19.34 -7.57 -7.60
C LEU A 210 -19.99 -7.43 -6.21
N PRO A 211 -20.84 -8.37 -5.73
CA PRO A 211 -21.40 -8.26 -4.38
C PRO A 211 -20.37 -8.32 -3.27
N GLY A 212 -19.41 -9.25 -3.33
CA GLY A 212 -18.29 -9.30 -2.38
C GLY A 212 -17.48 -8.02 -2.39
N GLN A 213 -17.21 -7.46 -3.57
CA GLN A 213 -16.47 -6.22 -3.73
C GLN A 213 -17.21 -5.01 -3.13
N VAL A 214 -18.51 -4.87 -3.41
CA VAL A 214 -19.33 -3.76 -2.89
C VAL A 214 -19.41 -3.83 -1.36
N THR A 215 -19.64 -5.02 -0.80
CA THR A 215 -19.72 -5.20 0.65
C THR A 215 -18.38 -4.96 1.34
N ALA A 216 -17.25 -5.35 0.72
CA ALA A 216 -15.92 -5.05 1.23
C ALA A 216 -15.65 -3.53 1.24
N ILE A 217 -15.99 -2.81 0.16
CA ILE A 217 -15.86 -1.35 0.09
C ILE A 217 -16.70 -0.70 1.19
N ILE A 218 -17.95 -1.08 1.33
CA ILE A 218 -18.85 -0.51 2.36
C ILE A 218 -18.29 -0.78 3.75
N ALA A 219 -17.89 -2.02 4.05
CA ALA A 219 -17.35 -2.40 5.36
C ALA A 219 -16.10 -1.57 5.74
N LEU A 220 -15.13 -1.49 4.83
CA LEU A 220 -13.90 -0.75 5.08
C LEU A 220 -14.12 0.76 5.15
N THR A 221 -14.97 1.31 4.28
CA THR A 221 -15.29 2.75 4.28
C THR A 221 -16.04 3.16 5.55
N ALA A 222 -17.02 2.35 5.97
CA ALA A 222 -17.76 2.61 7.19
C ALA A 222 -16.88 2.48 8.44
N LEU A 223 -15.97 1.50 8.47
CA LEU A 223 -15.03 1.31 9.58
C LEU A 223 -14.03 2.48 9.68
N ALA A 224 -13.41 2.86 8.57
CA ALA A 224 -12.47 3.97 8.53
C ALA A 224 -13.17 5.29 8.88
N GLY A 225 -14.33 5.55 8.26
CA GLY A 225 -15.11 6.77 8.49
C GLY A 225 -15.58 6.90 9.94
N ALA A 226 -16.11 5.83 10.53
CA ALA A 226 -16.50 5.85 11.94
C ALA A 226 -15.29 6.13 12.85
N THR A 227 -14.13 5.55 12.53
CA THR A 227 -12.89 5.77 13.30
C THR A 227 -12.40 7.22 13.17
N ILE A 228 -12.38 7.78 11.97
CA ILE A 228 -11.99 9.17 11.71
C ILE A 228 -12.93 10.15 12.43
N GLU A 229 -14.24 9.93 12.30
CA GLU A 229 -15.26 10.80 12.91
C GLU A 229 -15.31 10.70 14.46
N THR A 230 -14.78 9.62 15.05
CA THR A 230 -14.69 9.50 16.51
C THR A 230 -13.89 10.65 17.13
N GLY A 231 -12.85 11.13 16.44
CA GLY A 231 -11.99 12.24 16.92
C GLY A 231 -12.70 13.60 16.97
N SER A 232 -13.78 13.77 16.21
CA SER A 232 -14.56 15.01 16.12
C SER A 232 -16.03 14.83 16.53
N ALA A 233 -16.36 13.70 17.17
CA ALA A 233 -17.73 13.22 17.28
C ALA A 233 -18.68 14.15 18.04
N GLY A 234 -18.29 14.76 19.15
CA GLY A 234 -19.18 15.63 19.91
C GLY A 234 -20.63 15.15 19.91
N SER A 235 -21.53 15.93 19.29
CA SER A 235 -22.97 15.60 19.14
C SER A 235 -23.25 14.54 18.05
N ARG A 236 -22.25 14.07 17.29
CA ARG A 236 -22.40 13.09 16.18
C ARG A 236 -22.20 11.64 16.61
N LEU A 237 -22.13 11.33 17.90
CA LEU A 237 -21.98 9.96 18.42
C LEU A 237 -22.92 8.93 17.76
N PRO A 238 -24.22 9.22 17.52
CA PRO A 238 -25.10 8.25 16.84
C PRO A 238 -24.63 7.88 15.42
N LEU A 239 -24.04 8.84 14.68
CA LEU A 239 -23.50 8.59 13.34
C LEU A 239 -22.26 7.70 13.40
N VAL A 240 -21.40 7.89 14.40
CA VAL A 240 -20.20 7.07 14.64
C VAL A 240 -20.61 5.62 14.97
N TYR A 241 -21.53 5.42 15.89
CA TYR A 241 -22.03 4.08 16.23
C TYR A 241 -22.76 3.44 15.05
N GLY A 242 -23.54 4.20 14.28
CA GLY A 242 -24.16 3.75 13.04
C GLY A 242 -23.12 3.29 12.00
N GLY A 243 -22.01 4.02 11.90
CA GLY A 243 -20.88 3.66 11.04
C GLY A 243 -20.21 2.34 11.45
N TYR A 244 -19.94 2.13 12.73
CA TYR A 244 -19.42 0.84 13.21
C TYR A 244 -20.41 -0.31 13.02
N ALA A 245 -21.71 -0.08 13.25
CA ALA A 245 -22.75 -1.07 13.00
C ALA A 245 -22.83 -1.44 11.52
N LEU A 246 -22.78 -0.44 10.62
CA LEU A 246 -22.73 -0.66 9.18
C LEU A 246 -21.47 -1.43 8.76
N ALA A 247 -20.32 -1.10 9.33
CA ALA A 247 -19.08 -1.80 9.07
C ALA A 247 -19.17 -3.28 9.47
N ALA A 248 -19.72 -3.55 10.64
CA ALA A 248 -19.94 -4.92 11.12
C ALA A 248 -20.95 -5.68 10.24
N ALA A 249 -22.08 -5.07 9.90
CA ALA A 249 -23.10 -5.68 9.05
C ALA A 249 -22.58 -5.97 7.64
N ALA A 250 -21.88 -5.00 7.01
CA ALA A 250 -21.29 -5.17 5.69
C ALA A 250 -20.14 -6.19 5.69
N GLY A 251 -19.34 -6.23 6.76
CA GLY A 251 -18.29 -7.23 6.93
C GLY A 251 -18.86 -8.64 7.09
N ALA A 252 -19.93 -8.81 7.86
CA ALA A 252 -20.64 -10.08 7.98
C ALA A 252 -21.27 -10.51 6.64
N ALA A 253 -21.88 -9.58 5.92
CA ALA A 253 -22.42 -9.83 4.58
C ALA A 253 -21.32 -10.24 3.59
N PHE A 254 -20.16 -9.57 3.61
CA PHE A 254 -18.99 -9.93 2.81
C PHE A 254 -18.57 -11.39 3.07
N ILE A 255 -18.38 -11.76 4.35
CA ILE A 255 -17.99 -13.13 4.73
C ILE A 255 -19.03 -14.14 4.27
N ALA A 256 -20.34 -13.84 4.43
CA ALA A 256 -21.41 -14.73 4.01
C ALA A 256 -21.44 -14.91 2.48
N ILE A 257 -21.24 -13.84 1.70
CA ILE A 257 -21.16 -13.87 0.24
C ILE A 257 -19.95 -14.70 -0.21
N GLU A 258 -18.76 -14.44 0.34
CA GLU A 258 -17.54 -15.17 0.01
C GLU A 258 -17.64 -16.67 0.35
N HIS A 259 -18.37 -17.00 1.42
CA HIS A 259 -18.60 -18.41 1.82
C HIS A 259 -19.56 -19.13 0.89
N ALA A 260 -20.58 -18.43 0.37
CA ALA A 260 -21.62 -18.99 -0.50
C ALA A 260 -21.22 -19.11 -1.97
N ARG A 261 -20.11 -18.47 -2.39
CA ARG A 261 -19.69 -18.44 -3.80
C ARG A 261 -18.77 -19.59 -4.16
N GLU A 262 -19.01 -20.19 -5.34
CA GLU A 262 -18.11 -21.20 -5.94
C GLU A 262 -16.74 -20.63 -6.30
N HIS A 263 -16.70 -19.37 -6.71
CA HIS A 263 -15.47 -18.66 -7.09
C HIS A 263 -15.35 -17.34 -6.30
N PRO A 264 -15.01 -17.42 -5.00
CA PRO A 264 -14.90 -16.26 -4.15
C PRO A 264 -13.71 -15.38 -4.56
N MET A 265 -13.83 -14.06 -4.37
CA MET A 265 -12.73 -13.11 -4.54
C MET A 265 -11.64 -13.38 -3.48
N LEU A 266 -12.07 -13.65 -2.26
CA LEU A 266 -11.23 -13.97 -1.12
C LEU A 266 -11.46 -15.41 -0.67
N PRO A 267 -10.68 -16.41 -1.11
CA PRO A 267 -10.88 -17.77 -0.68
C PRO A 267 -10.66 -17.95 0.83
N LEU A 268 -11.74 -18.00 1.60
CA LEU A 268 -11.70 -18.14 3.06
C LEU A 268 -10.95 -19.41 3.50
N SER A 269 -10.85 -20.42 2.62
CA SER A 269 -10.06 -21.62 2.85
C SER A 269 -8.57 -21.35 3.09
N LEU A 270 -8.02 -20.26 2.56
CA LEU A 270 -6.63 -19.86 2.79
C LEU A 270 -6.40 -19.53 4.28
N PHE A 271 -7.38 -18.91 4.92
CA PHE A 271 -7.30 -18.56 6.34
C PHE A 271 -7.40 -19.77 7.31
N ARG A 272 -7.77 -20.95 6.82
CA ARG A 272 -7.69 -22.18 7.61
C ARG A 272 -6.24 -22.65 7.83
N LYS A 273 -5.31 -22.18 6.98
CA LYS A 273 -3.88 -22.46 7.15
C LYS A 273 -3.29 -21.46 8.15
N ARG A 274 -2.83 -21.94 9.30
CA ARG A 274 -2.26 -21.10 10.36
C ARG A 274 -1.18 -20.15 9.85
N ALA A 275 -0.23 -20.63 9.07
CA ALA A 275 0.85 -19.82 8.52
C ALA A 275 0.34 -18.67 7.62
N PHE A 276 -0.74 -18.90 6.85
CA PHE A 276 -1.36 -17.86 6.04
C PHE A 276 -2.05 -16.80 6.91
N SER A 277 -2.90 -17.24 7.85
CA SER A 277 -3.66 -16.33 8.72
C SER A 277 -2.75 -15.49 9.61
N THR A 278 -1.73 -16.10 10.21
CA THR A 278 -0.76 -15.38 11.05
C THR A 278 0.04 -14.36 10.23
N ALA A 279 0.48 -14.72 9.01
CA ALA A 279 1.19 -13.79 8.13
C ALA A 279 0.29 -12.64 7.64
N ALA A 280 -0.97 -12.91 7.27
CA ALA A 280 -1.93 -11.88 6.86
C ALA A 280 -2.25 -10.92 8.01
N CYS A 281 -2.49 -11.44 9.22
CA CYS A 281 -2.73 -10.63 10.41
C CYS A 281 -1.49 -9.80 10.78
N ALA A 282 -0.31 -10.39 10.79
CA ALA A 282 0.94 -9.66 11.03
C ALA A 282 1.16 -8.56 9.98
N GLY A 283 0.87 -8.83 8.70
CA GLY A 283 0.96 -7.84 7.64
C GLY A 283 0.01 -6.66 7.85
N LEU A 284 -1.22 -6.91 8.27
CA LEU A 284 -2.19 -5.87 8.65
C LEU A 284 -1.65 -5.02 9.81
N LEU A 285 -1.23 -5.64 10.90
CA LEU A 285 -0.77 -4.94 12.10
C LEU A 285 0.51 -4.12 11.85
N VAL A 286 1.47 -4.67 11.10
CA VAL A 286 2.71 -3.97 10.74
C VAL A 286 2.41 -2.73 9.90
N ASN A 287 1.50 -2.82 8.90
CA ASN A 287 1.14 -1.66 8.09
C ASN A 287 0.30 -0.65 8.87
N LEU A 288 -0.57 -1.10 9.79
CA LEU A 288 -1.30 -0.22 10.70
C LEU A 288 -0.30 0.64 11.51
N VAL A 289 0.68 0.01 12.14
CA VAL A 289 1.71 0.72 12.92
C VAL A 289 2.51 1.66 12.00
N PHE A 290 2.98 1.19 10.86
CA PHE A 290 3.88 1.95 9.99
C PHE A 290 3.22 3.20 9.41
N PHE A 291 2.11 3.02 8.66
CA PHE A 291 1.46 4.16 8.00
C PHE A 291 0.80 5.10 8.98
N GLY A 292 0.29 4.58 10.09
CA GLY A 292 -0.21 5.40 11.18
C GLY A 292 0.89 6.24 11.83
N LEU A 293 2.07 5.67 12.10
CA LEU A 293 3.23 6.43 12.61
C LEU A 293 3.72 7.46 11.60
N ILE A 294 3.85 7.11 10.32
CA ILE A 294 4.27 8.08 9.27
C ILE A 294 3.32 9.27 9.23
N PHE A 295 2.00 9.02 9.27
CA PHE A 295 1.00 10.09 9.31
C PHE A 295 1.13 10.94 10.57
N ALA A 296 1.16 10.31 11.74
CA ALA A 296 1.27 10.98 13.04
C ALA A 296 2.55 11.84 13.14
N PHE A 297 3.68 11.29 12.67
CA PHE A 297 4.95 12.02 12.64
C PHE A 297 4.92 13.18 11.65
N SER A 298 4.37 12.99 10.46
CA SER A 298 4.27 14.07 9.48
C SER A 298 3.47 15.25 10.05
N LEU A 299 2.35 14.96 10.70
CA LEU A 299 1.51 15.97 11.34
C LEU A 299 2.23 16.64 12.52
N PHE A 300 2.89 15.87 13.37
CA PHE A 300 3.65 16.39 14.52
C PHE A 300 4.81 17.29 14.08
N LEU A 301 5.63 16.84 13.14
CA LEU A 301 6.80 17.61 12.68
C LEU A 301 6.39 18.94 12.03
N GLN A 302 5.30 18.94 11.25
CA GLN A 302 4.85 20.16 10.57
C GLN A 302 4.00 21.07 11.44
N SER A 303 3.09 20.52 12.28
CA SER A 303 2.15 21.32 13.05
C SER A 303 2.69 21.74 14.42
N GLN A 304 3.50 20.90 15.10
CA GLN A 304 4.02 21.16 16.44
C GLN A 304 5.47 21.67 16.41
N GLN A 305 6.29 21.13 15.51
CA GLN A 305 7.71 21.52 15.41
C GLN A 305 7.96 22.59 14.34
N GLY A 306 6.93 22.95 13.55
CA GLY A 306 7.02 23.99 12.52
C GLY A 306 7.97 23.64 11.36
N LEU A 307 8.31 22.36 11.16
CA LEU A 307 9.20 21.95 10.07
C LEU A 307 8.54 22.22 8.72
N SER A 308 9.33 22.71 7.77
CA SER A 308 8.90 22.79 6.40
C SER A 308 8.67 21.39 5.78
N PRO A 309 7.90 21.28 4.68
CA PRO A 309 7.72 20.00 3.98
C PRO A 309 9.04 19.35 3.57
N LEU A 310 10.00 20.16 3.11
CA LEU A 310 11.32 19.66 2.72
C LEU A 310 12.08 19.13 3.95
N ALA A 311 12.07 19.84 5.07
CA ALA A 311 12.71 19.40 6.30
C ALA A 311 12.04 18.12 6.83
N THR A 312 10.71 18.02 6.74
CA THR A 312 9.97 16.81 7.10
C THR A 312 10.35 15.63 6.18
N GLY A 313 10.45 15.86 4.87
CA GLY A 313 10.91 14.86 3.91
C GLY A 313 12.32 14.37 4.20
N LEU A 314 13.25 15.28 4.52
CA LEU A 314 14.62 14.93 4.94
C LEU A 314 14.64 14.15 6.25
N ALA A 315 13.76 14.47 7.20
CA ALA A 315 13.63 13.75 8.47
C ALA A 315 13.19 12.27 8.27
N PHE A 316 12.43 11.97 7.22
CA PHE A 316 12.05 10.60 6.89
C PHE A 316 13.13 9.81 6.12
N LEU A 317 14.16 10.45 5.57
CA LEU A 317 15.21 9.75 4.80
C LEU A 317 15.87 8.62 5.59
N PRO A 318 16.31 8.77 6.85
CA PRO A 318 16.92 7.68 7.61
C PRO A 318 15.96 6.48 7.73
N VAL A 319 14.68 6.72 7.97
CA VAL A 319 13.65 5.67 8.08
C VAL A 319 13.56 4.87 6.78
N THR A 320 13.43 5.57 5.65
CA THR A 320 13.24 4.92 4.34
C THR A 320 14.49 4.19 3.86
N VAL A 321 15.68 4.76 4.09
CA VAL A 321 16.95 4.10 3.81
C VAL A 321 17.10 2.82 4.63
N LEU A 322 16.77 2.87 5.91
CA LEU A 322 16.88 1.70 6.79
C LEU A 322 15.85 0.61 6.44
N ILE A 323 14.66 0.95 5.95
CA ILE A 323 13.71 -0.04 5.41
C ILE A 323 14.31 -0.76 4.19
N VAL A 324 14.92 -0.04 3.26
CA VAL A 324 15.57 -0.65 2.09
C VAL A 324 16.73 -1.55 2.51
N LEU A 325 17.59 -1.06 3.40
CA LEU A 325 18.71 -1.84 3.92
C LEU A 325 18.23 -3.11 4.65
N SER A 326 17.17 -3.00 5.47
CA SER A 326 16.63 -4.15 6.19
C SER A 326 16.05 -5.21 5.27
N ASN A 327 15.40 -4.82 4.15
CA ASN A 327 14.94 -5.75 3.13
C ASN A 327 16.12 -6.52 2.49
N LEU A 328 17.22 -5.84 2.21
CA LEU A 328 18.44 -6.48 1.68
C LEU A 328 19.07 -7.43 2.70
N VAL A 329 19.15 -7.01 3.96
CA VAL A 329 19.63 -7.85 5.07
C VAL A 329 18.74 -9.07 5.25
N ALA A 330 17.42 -8.87 5.28
CA ALA A 330 16.44 -9.96 5.38
C ALA A 330 16.64 -11.00 4.28
N GLY A 331 16.79 -10.56 3.02
CA GLY A 331 17.02 -11.45 1.89
C GLY A 331 18.28 -12.33 2.02
N ARG A 332 19.33 -11.81 2.69
CA ARG A 332 20.58 -12.55 2.94
C ARG A 332 20.48 -13.51 4.12
N ILE A 333 19.81 -13.12 5.20
CA ILE A 333 19.78 -13.93 6.44
C ILE A 333 18.64 -14.95 6.47
N LEU A 334 17.59 -14.72 5.69
CA LEU A 334 16.41 -15.57 5.66
C LEU A 334 16.69 -17.03 5.33
N PRO A 335 17.55 -17.36 4.32
CA PRO A 335 17.90 -18.75 4.01
C PRO A 335 18.62 -19.47 5.15
N ALA A 336 19.43 -18.75 5.94
CA ALA A 336 20.23 -19.33 7.02
C ALA A 336 19.47 -19.38 8.36
N ARG A 337 18.62 -18.39 8.66
CA ARG A 337 17.98 -18.24 9.98
C ARG A 337 16.50 -18.63 9.97
N GLY A 338 15.90 -18.79 8.79
CA GLY A 338 14.47 -19.06 8.62
C GLY A 338 13.57 -17.84 8.86
N THR A 339 12.32 -17.97 8.40
CA THR A 339 11.32 -16.87 8.45
C THR A 339 10.98 -16.45 9.87
N ARG A 340 10.89 -17.40 10.80
CA ARG A 340 10.54 -17.16 12.21
C ARG A 340 11.56 -16.26 12.90
N ALA A 341 12.85 -16.63 12.84
CA ALA A 341 13.91 -15.88 13.53
C ALA A 341 14.02 -14.44 12.99
N VAL A 342 13.89 -14.27 11.67
CA VAL A 342 13.96 -12.96 11.03
C VAL A 342 12.73 -12.10 11.40
N ALA A 343 11.52 -12.67 11.39
CA ALA A 343 10.30 -11.96 11.81
C ALA A 343 10.39 -11.53 13.29
N TRP A 344 10.89 -12.41 14.16
CA TRP A 344 11.08 -12.12 15.58
C TRP A 344 12.09 -10.99 15.81
N ALA A 345 13.25 -11.07 15.19
CA ALA A 345 14.26 -10.01 15.28
C ALA A 345 13.71 -8.66 14.79
N GLY A 346 12.95 -8.66 13.69
CA GLY A 346 12.29 -7.48 13.19
C GLY A 346 11.25 -6.92 14.15
N ALA A 347 10.39 -7.77 14.73
CA ALA A 347 9.39 -7.34 15.70
C ALA A 347 10.02 -6.77 16.98
N LEU A 348 11.09 -7.36 17.48
CA LEU A 348 11.83 -6.83 18.63
C LEU A 348 12.42 -5.43 18.34
N LEU A 349 12.99 -5.23 17.16
CA LEU A 349 13.52 -3.93 16.75
C LEU A 349 12.41 -2.88 16.58
N MET A 350 11.27 -3.26 16.00
CA MET A 350 10.10 -2.38 15.94
C MET A 350 9.62 -1.98 17.33
N GLY A 351 9.46 -2.95 18.22
CA GLY A 351 9.03 -2.73 19.60
C GLY A 351 10.01 -1.86 20.37
N ALA A 352 11.31 -2.11 20.25
CA ALA A 352 12.35 -1.30 20.86
C ALA A 352 12.30 0.16 20.37
N GLY A 353 12.09 0.38 19.06
CA GLY A 353 11.92 1.71 18.49
C GLY A 353 10.69 2.44 19.06
N CYS A 354 9.53 1.75 19.13
CA CYS A 354 8.31 2.33 19.70
C CYS A 354 8.47 2.66 21.20
N LEU A 355 9.06 1.75 21.98
CA LEU A 355 9.30 1.96 23.41
C LEU A 355 10.34 3.06 23.67
N ALA A 356 11.38 3.16 22.84
CA ALA A 356 12.35 4.23 22.91
C ALA A 356 11.68 5.60 22.67
N MET A 357 10.83 5.72 21.66
CA MET A 357 10.07 6.94 21.38
C MET A 357 9.13 7.31 22.53
N LEU A 358 8.43 6.32 23.11
CA LEU A 358 7.58 6.50 24.27
C LEU A 358 8.37 6.99 25.48
N GLY A 359 9.49 6.35 25.79
CA GLY A 359 10.35 6.72 26.91
C GLY A 359 10.97 8.11 26.77
N LEU A 360 11.37 8.51 25.56
CA LEU A 360 11.91 9.84 25.28
C LEU A 360 10.86 10.95 25.47
N LEU A 361 9.61 10.72 25.05
CA LEU A 361 8.51 11.66 25.30
C LEU A 361 8.18 11.77 26.78
N ALA A 362 8.06 10.65 27.48
CA ALA A 362 7.76 10.63 28.91
C ALA A 362 8.85 11.29 29.75
N ALA A 363 10.12 11.08 29.40
CA ALA A 363 11.26 11.67 30.09
C ALA A 363 11.46 13.19 29.79
N ARG A 364 10.82 13.72 28.75
CA ARG A 364 11.02 15.10 28.24
C ARG A 364 12.49 15.46 28.08
N ALA A 365 13.33 14.48 27.70
CA ALA A 365 14.78 14.56 27.71
C ALA A 365 15.38 14.82 26.32
N GLY A 366 16.30 15.74 26.20
CA GLY A 366 17.20 15.95 25.07
C GLY A 366 16.55 16.53 23.80
N PRO A 367 17.27 16.49 22.67
CA PRO A 367 16.78 16.97 21.37
C PRO A 367 15.72 15.99 20.83
N LEU A 368 14.45 16.33 21.09
CA LEU A 368 13.30 15.44 20.85
C LEU A 368 13.19 14.95 19.40
N VAL A 369 13.32 15.85 18.43
CA VAL A 369 13.12 15.49 16.99
C VAL A 369 14.15 14.47 16.49
N PRO A 370 15.47 14.67 16.64
CA PRO A 370 16.46 13.66 16.23
C PRO A 370 16.28 12.31 16.93
N ALA A 371 15.95 12.32 18.21
CA ALA A 371 15.76 11.11 19.00
C ALA A 371 14.51 10.31 18.53
N LEU A 372 13.40 11.02 18.25
CA LEU A 372 12.21 10.39 17.67
C LEU A 372 12.46 9.84 16.26
N ILE A 373 13.23 10.55 15.42
CA ILE A 373 13.63 10.07 14.09
C ILE A 373 14.47 8.79 14.22
N ALA A 374 15.38 8.72 15.19
CA ALA A 374 16.17 7.52 15.44
C ALA A 374 15.29 6.34 15.87
N GLY A 375 14.33 6.54 16.76
CA GLY A 375 13.36 5.53 17.17
C GLY A 375 12.48 5.05 16.00
N LEU A 376 11.98 5.98 15.18
CA LEU A 376 11.20 5.66 13.98
C LEU A 376 12.05 4.91 12.94
N SER A 377 13.33 5.26 12.82
CA SER A 377 14.28 4.59 11.93
C SER A 377 14.54 3.15 12.37
N LEU A 378 14.67 2.91 13.66
CA LEU A 378 14.79 1.56 14.23
C LEU A 378 13.52 0.74 13.98
N THR A 379 12.34 1.35 14.18
CA THR A 379 11.05 0.75 13.83
C THR A 379 11.00 0.41 12.34
N GLY A 380 11.43 1.31 11.45
CA GLY A 380 11.49 1.10 10.01
C GLY A 380 12.41 -0.05 9.60
N PHE A 381 13.57 -0.18 10.24
CA PHE A 381 14.47 -1.32 10.02
C PHE A 381 13.79 -2.64 10.41
N GLY A 382 13.12 -2.68 11.57
CA GLY A 382 12.35 -3.85 12.00
C GLY A 382 11.24 -4.23 11.02
N ILE A 383 10.51 -3.23 10.49
CA ILE A 383 9.44 -3.43 9.49
C ILE A 383 9.93 -4.18 8.26
N GLY A 384 11.06 -3.77 7.67
CA GLY A 384 11.59 -4.44 6.48
C GLY A 384 11.94 -5.90 6.73
N LEU A 385 12.49 -6.23 7.91
CA LEU A 385 12.74 -7.63 8.31
C LEU A 385 11.43 -8.42 8.43
N VAL A 386 10.44 -7.89 9.17
CA VAL A 386 9.15 -8.58 9.37
C VAL A 386 8.43 -8.79 8.05
N VAL A 387 8.26 -7.74 7.24
CA VAL A 387 7.50 -7.81 5.98
C VAL A 387 8.13 -8.81 5.01
N THR A 388 9.45 -8.83 4.90
CA THR A 388 10.14 -9.81 4.04
C THR A 388 9.93 -11.23 4.54
N ALA A 389 10.03 -11.47 5.85
CA ALA A 389 9.87 -12.78 6.46
C ALA A 389 8.42 -13.30 6.33
N ILE A 390 7.41 -12.47 6.68
CA ILE A 390 6.00 -12.89 6.60
C ILE A 390 5.52 -13.08 5.16
N THR A 391 6.03 -12.29 4.20
CA THR A 391 5.73 -12.47 2.78
C THR A 391 6.27 -13.82 2.30
N SER A 392 7.49 -14.16 2.66
CA SER A 392 8.11 -15.45 2.32
C SER A 392 7.36 -16.62 2.94
N ALA A 393 6.98 -16.52 4.22
CA ALA A 393 6.22 -17.55 4.93
C ALA A 393 4.83 -17.76 4.31
N LEU A 394 4.15 -16.66 3.96
CA LEU A 394 2.83 -16.71 3.33
C LEU A 394 2.89 -17.41 1.97
N LEU A 395 3.84 -17.04 1.12
CA LEU A 395 3.99 -17.65 -0.21
C LEU A 395 4.38 -19.13 -0.12
N ALA A 396 5.20 -19.52 0.86
CA ALA A 396 5.57 -20.89 1.11
C ALA A 396 4.38 -21.76 1.63
N SER A 397 3.35 -21.14 2.21
CA SER A 397 2.18 -21.83 2.76
C SER A 397 1.13 -22.25 1.73
N VAL A 398 1.25 -21.79 0.49
CA VAL A 398 0.26 -22.00 -0.57
C VAL A 398 0.87 -22.71 -1.78
N ALA A 399 0.02 -23.43 -2.53
CA ALA A 399 0.46 -24.04 -3.79
C ALA A 399 0.83 -22.96 -4.82
N PRO A 400 1.81 -23.19 -5.71
CA PRO A 400 2.22 -22.21 -6.73
C PRO A 400 1.07 -21.65 -7.57
N ALA A 401 0.06 -22.47 -7.88
CA ALA A 401 -1.14 -22.05 -8.61
C ALA A 401 -2.02 -21.05 -7.83
N GLN A 402 -1.89 -20.97 -6.51
CA GLN A 402 -2.64 -20.07 -5.63
C GLN A 402 -1.85 -18.82 -5.24
N SER A 403 -0.58 -18.72 -5.62
CA SER A 403 0.32 -17.64 -5.18
C SER A 403 -0.19 -16.24 -5.55
N GLY A 404 -0.83 -16.08 -6.70
CA GLY A 404 -1.42 -14.82 -7.14
C GLY A 404 -2.54 -14.34 -6.22
N ILE A 405 -3.51 -15.21 -5.91
CA ILE A 405 -4.62 -14.91 -4.99
C ILE A 405 -4.08 -14.66 -3.57
N ALA A 406 -3.13 -15.49 -3.12
CA ALA A 406 -2.51 -15.33 -1.81
C ALA A 406 -1.78 -13.98 -1.67
N SER A 407 -1.02 -13.57 -2.69
CA SER A 407 -0.35 -12.26 -2.72
C SER A 407 -1.35 -11.11 -2.76
N GLY A 408 -2.42 -11.22 -3.55
CA GLY A 408 -3.49 -10.23 -3.61
C GLY A 408 -4.19 -10.06 -2.26
N THR A 409 -4.56 -11.18 -1.62
CA THR A 409 -5.16 -11.20 -0.28
C THR A 409 -4.24 -10.57 0.76
N PHE A 410 -2.96 -10.91 0.73
CA PHE A 410 -1.96 -10.33 1.63
C PHE A 410 -1.81 -8.81 1.41
N THR A 411 -1.79 -8.37 0.16
CA THR A 411 -1.75 -6.93 -0.16
C THR A 411 -3.01 -6.22 0.32
N ALA A 412 -4.20 -6.78 0.12
CA ALA A 412 -5.45 -6.22 0.62
C ALA A 412 -5.44 -6.11 2.16
N SER A 413 -4.98 -7.16 2.86
CA SER A 413 -4.83 -7.14 4.32
C SER A 413 -3.88 -6.03 4.80
N ARG A 414 -2.73 -5.87 4.16
CA ARG A 414 -1.77 -4.81 4.46
C ARG A 414 -2.36 -3.42 4.24
N GLN A 415 -3.06 -3.21 3.14
CA GLN A 415 -3.69 -1.92 2.83
C GLN A 415 -4.82 -1.59 3.80
N THR A 416 -5.60 -2.59 4.22
CA THR A 416 -6.58 -2.42 5.31
C THR A 416 -5.90 -1.95 6.60
N GLY A 417 -4.73 -2.54 6.94
CA GLY A 417 -3.92 -2.06 8.06
C GLY A 417 -3.50 -0.60 7.91
N SER A 418 -3.07 -0.19 6.70
CA SER A 418 -2.67 1.20 6.43
C SER A 418 -3.81 2.19 6.68
N VAL A 419 -5.01 1.89 6.18
CA VAL A 419 -6.23 2.69 6.40
C VAL A 419 -6.53 2.81 7.90
N LEU A 420 -6.59 1.68 8.60
CA LEU A 420 -6.88 1.67 10.04
C LEU A 420 -5.82 2.41 10.86
N GLY A 421 -4.55 2.35 10.44
CA GLY A 421 -3.45 3.06 11.09
C GLY A 421 -3.58 4.58 10.98
N VAL A 422 -3.82 5.08 9.78
CA VAL A 422 -4.04 6.52 9.52
C VAL A 422 -5.29 7.01 10.25
N ALA A 423 -6.40 6.27 10.15
CA ALA A 423 -7.64 6.61 10.84
C ALA A 423 -7.46 6.65 12.37
N LEU A 424 -6.89 5.60 12.97
CA LEU A 424 -6.74 5.49 14.42
C LEU A 424 -5.78 6.55 14.98
N PHE A 425 -4.56 6.64 14.43
CA PHE A 425 -3.53 7.51 14.99
C PHE A 425 -3.80 8.98 14.68
N GLY A 426 -4.41 9.28 13.52
CA GLY A 426 -4.87 10.62 13.23
C GLY A 426 -6.00 11.08 14.17
N THR A 427 -6.94 10.19 14.49
CA THR A 427 -8.00 10.46 15.46
C THR A 427 -7.44 10.74 16.86
N LEU A 428 -6.45 9.97 17.31
CA LEU A 428 -5.79 10.22 18.61
C LEU A 428 -5.11 11.59 18.66
N LEU A 429 -4.45 12.01 17.57
CA LEU A 429 -3.84 13.33 17.51
C LEU A 429 -4.85 14.47 17.37
N ALA A 430 -6.00 14.22 16.76
CA ALA A 430 -7.06 15.21 16.60
C ALA A 430 -7.86 15.45 17.91
N SER A 431 -8.05 14.38 18.72
CA SER A 431 -8.91 14.40 19.91
C SER A 431 -8.19 14.68 21.22
N LEU A 432 -6.87 14.53 21.26
CA LEU A 432 -6.07 14.64 22.48
C LEU A 432 -5.03 15.76 22.36
N HIS A 433 -4.47 16.14 23.52
CA HIS A 433 -3.31 17.01 23.50
C HIS A 433 -2.16 16.34 22.71
N PRO A 434 -1.43 17.07 21.85
CA PRO A 434 -0.49 16.47 20.90
C PRO A 434 0.56 15.53 21.50
N SER A 435 1.13 15.88 22.68
CA SER A 435 2.07 15.00 23.39
C SER A 435 1.41 13.72 23.87
N THR A 436 0.24 13.80 24.49
CA THR A 436 -0.53 12.64 24.97
C THR A 436 -0.99 11.75 23.81
N GLY A 437 -1.43 12.36 22.71
CA GLY A 437 -1.79 11.63 21.49
C GLY A 437 -0.62 10.81 20.94
N LEU A 438 0.59 11.37 20.90
CA LEU A 438 1.79 10.65 20.50
C LEU A 438 2.20 9.55 21.48
N GLU A 439 2.16 9.81 22.78
CA GLU A 439 2.46 8.81 23.81
C GLU A 439 1.56 7.57 23.66
N ILE A 440 0.24 7.80 23.53
CA ILE A 440 -0.73 6.72 23.32
C ILE A 440 -0.47 6.01 21.98
N THR A 441 -0.14 6.75 20.92
CA THR A 441 0.21 6.18 19.61
C THR A 441 1.41 5.23 19.73
N PHE A 442 2.47 5.60 20.45
CA PHE A 442 3.63 4.74 20.63
C PHE A 442 3.34 3.55 21.55
N ALA A 443 2.54 3.73 22.60
CA ALA A 443 2.12 2.63 23.48
C ALA A 443 1.28 1.59 22.74
N ILE A 444 0.30 2.03 21.96
CA ILE A 444 -0.51 1.14 21.10
C ILE A 444 0.39 0.44 20.06
N SER A 445 1.29 1.18 19.42
CA SER A 445 2.23 0.60 18.44
C SER A 445 3.09 -0.49 19.07
N ALA A 446 3.64 -0.27 20.26
CA ALA A 446 4.42 -1.27 20.99
C ALA A 446 3.59 -2.52 21.33
N GLY A 447 2.34 -2.32 21.78
CA GLY A 447 1.40 -3.41 22.05
C GLY A 447 1.07 -4.24 20.81
N LEU A 448 0.77 -3.59 19.68
CA LEU A 448 0.49 -4.25 18.42
C LEU A 448 1.71 -5.02 17.89
N VAL A 449 2.91 -4.47 18.05
CA VAL A 449 4.16 -5.15 17.67
C VAL A 449 4.42 -6.38 18.57
N ALA A 450 4.07 -6.34 19.84
CA ALA A 450 4.13 -7.52 20.72
C ALA A 450 3.19 -8.63 20.23
N VAL A 451 1.99 -8.26 19.73
CA VAL A 451 1.08 -9.23 19.09
C VAL A 451 1.70 -9.81 17.82
N VAL A 452 2.37 -8.98 16.99
CA VAL A 452 3.09 -9.46 15.79
C VAL A 452 4.17 -10.48 16.16
N ALA A 453 4.92 -10.21 17.23
CA ALA A 453 5.92 -11.14 17.74
C ALA A 453 5.28 -12.47 18.21
N ALA A 454 4.16 -12.42 18.92
CA ALA A 454 3.43 -13.60 19.37
C ALA A 454 2.87 -14.42 18.19
N LEU A 455 2.32 -13.76 17.16
CA LEU A 455 1.87 -14.40 15.93
C LEU A 455 3.00 -15.14 15.21
N GLY A 456 4.19 -14.54 15.14
CA GLY A 456 5.38 -15.20 14.60
C GLY A 456 5.79 -16.45 15.37
N HIS A 457 5.41 -16.55 16.64
CA HIS A 457 5.62 -17.78 17.45
C HIS A 457 4.57 -18.85 17.17
N ALA A 458 3.34 -18.46 16.92
CA ALA A 458 2.20 -19.37 16.74
C ALA A 458 2.09 -19.95 15.32
N ALA A 459 2.85 -19.43 14.35
CA ALA A 459 2.80 -19.83 12.93
C ALA A 459 3.43 -21.21 12.65
N HIS A 460 4.02 -21.82 13.66
CA HIS A 460 4.69 -23.12 13.64
C HIS A 460 4.19 -24.01 14.77
#